data_7767680b04563b5111ed473c875b7cbb
#
_entry.id   7767680b04563b5111ed473c875b7cbb
#
_cell.length_a   1.000
_cell.length_b   1.000
_cell.length_c   1.000
_cell.angle_alpha   90.00
_cell.angle_beta   90.00
_cell.angle_gamma   90.00
#
_symmetry.space_group_name_H-M   'P 1'
#
loop_
_entity.id
_entity.type
_entity.pdbx_description
1 polymer ?
#
loop_
_entity_poly.entity_id
_entity_poly.type
_entity_poly.pdbx_seq_one_letter_code
_entity_poly.pdbx_strand_id
1 'polypeptide(L)'
;MPTLKTASTWLLGALLGSAAINTFAQSLGNLAQYPPTPKQLIITTAKDGYPVIKPSIIELDAGNYYRLTVNCPDVKGDLSGWRLEMPRLLNNAHLRLVSVGDIEIHLQGLSFNAIECDEIGSATVSFVPIKPGTYEFYVGNVPLAVGRPMGESGPQMKGKSVLGTFQVN
;
A
#
# COMPACT_ATOMS: atom_id res chain seq x y z
N MET A 1 32.42 77.92 -29.16
CA MET A 1 32.49 76.53 -29.65
C MET A 1 32.39 75.65 -28.43
N PRO A 2 31.30 75.05 -28.19
CA PRO A 2 31.17 74.11 -27.09
C PRO A 2 31.30 72.64 -27.58
N THR A 3 32.11 71.90 -26.92
CA THR A 3 32.41 70.52 -27.14
C THR A 3 31.32 69.64 -26.58
N LEU A 4 30.71 68.75 -27.41
CA LEU A 4 29.73 67.75 -27.04
C LEU A 4 30.43 66.58 -26.31
N LYS A 5 30.05 66.34 -25.08
CA LYS A 5 30.42 65.11 -24.34
C LYS A 5 29.39 64.03 -24.59
N THR A 6 29.78 62.98 -25.26
CA THR A 6 28.97 61.74 -25.45
C THR A 6 28.93 60.95 -24.16
N ALA A 7 27.74 60.81 -23.60
CA ALA A 7 27.48 59.91 -22.50
C ALA A 7 27.24 58.49 -23.04
N SER A 8 28.12 57.54 -22.65
CA SER A 8 28.02 56.14 -22.98
C SER A 8 27.14 55.43 -21.92
N THR A 9 25.95 55.06 -22.35
CA THR A 9 24.99 54.33 -21.48
C THR A 9 25.26 52.84 -21.57
N TRP A 10 25.76 52.28 -20.49
CA TRP A 10 25.92 50.82 -20.33
C TRP A 10 24.57 50.23 -19.98
N LEU A 11 23.96 49.50 -20.92
CA LEU A 11 22.80 48.63 -20.67
C LEU A 11 23.29 47.31 -20.04
N LEU A 12 23.11 47.17 -18.71
CA LEU A 12 23.22 45.91 -18.05
C LEU A 12 21.97 45.06 -18.40
N GLY A 13 22.13 44.12 -19.31
CA GLY A 13 21.13 43.07 -19.58
C GLY A 13 21.10 42.06 -18.42
N ALA A 14 20.09 42.15 -17.59
CA ALA A 14 19.81 41.10 -16.59
C ALA A 14 19.27 39.86 -17.31
N LEU A 15 20.11 38.82 -17.48
CA LEU A 15 19.68 37.50 -17.87
C LEU A 15 18.94 36.87 -16.67
N LEU A 16 17.62 36.95 -16.67
CA LEU A 16 16.76 36.14 -15.83
C LEU A 16 16.80 34.71 -16.36
N GLY A 17 17.70 33.91 -15.79
CA GLY A 17 17.70 32.47 -15.98
C GLY A 17 16.43 31.85 -15.41
N SER A 18 15.47 31.57 -16.28
CA SER A 18 14.30 30.74 -15.93
C SER A 18 14.78 29.34 -15.58
N ALA A 19 14.98 29.09 -14.29
CA ALA A 19 15.12 27.73 -13.80
C ALA A 19 13.79 27.00 -14.10
N ALA A 20 13.79 26.20 -15.16
CA ALA A 20 12.69 25.27 -15.42
C ALA A 20 12.63 24.29 -14.24
N ILE A 21 11.75 24.55 -13.30
CA ILE A 21 11.36 23.59 -12.30
C ILE A 21 10.65 22.48 -13.07
N ASN A 22 11.38 21.41 -13.36
CA ASN A 22 10.76 20.16 -13.81
C ASN A 22 9.92 19.64 -12.65
N THR A 23 8.70 20.14 -12.52
CA THR A 23 7.67 19.45 -11.78
C THR A 23 7.45 18.15 -12.55
N PHE A 24 8.06 17.07 -12.05
CA PHE A 24 7.59 15.75 -12.40
C PHE A 24 6.14 15.69 -11.91
N ALA A 25 5.20 16.08 -12.77
CA ALA A 25 3.84 15.64 -12.64
C ALA A 25 3.95 14.10 -12.68
N GLN A 26 3.91 13.47 -11.50
CA GLN A 26 3.70 12.04 -11.45
C GLN A 26 2.42 11.84 -12.25
N SER A 27 2.58 11.38 -13.47
CA SER A 27 1.49 10.84 -14.25
C SER A 27 0.91 9.78 -13.32
N LEU A 28 -0.22 10.09 -12.67
CA LEU A 28 -1.09 9.09 -12.09
C LEU A 28 -1.47 8.24 -13.28
N GLY A 29 -0.64 7.24 -13.58
CA GLY A 29 -0.68 6.48 -14.80
C GLY A 29 -2.09 6.03 -15.11
N ASN A 30 -2.32 5.43 -16.22
CA ASN A 30 -3.63 4.94 -16.58
C ASN A 30 -4.13 4.02 -15.44
N LEU A 31 -4.91 4.57 -14.49
CA LEU A 31 -5.44 3.91 -13.28
C LEU A 31 -6.21 2.61 -13.58
N ALA A 32 -6.30 2.25 -14.84
CA ALA A 32 -7.01 1.08 -15.35
C ALA A 32 -6.21 0.33 -16.43
N GLN A 33 -4.88 0.44 -16.45
CA GLN A 33 -4.08 -0.31 -17.41
C GLN A 33 -4.27 -1.82 -17.17
N TYR A 34 -5.06 -2.44 -18.03
CA TYR A 34 -5.34 -3.86 -17.99
C TYR A 34 -4.31 -4.63 -18.82
N PRO A 35 -3.85 -5.82 -18.40
CA PRO A 35 -4.21 -6.54 -17.18
C PRO A 35 -3.47 -6.01 -15.94
N PRO A 36 -4.04 -6.18 -14.72
CA PRO A 36 -3.37 -5.81 -13.48
C PRO A 36 -2.13 -6.68 -13.27
N THR A 37 -1.07 -6.07 -12.76
CA THR A 37 0.16 -6.79 -12.38
C THR A 37 -0.14 -7.74 -11.20
N PRO A 38 0.11 -9.05 -11.33
CA PRO A 38 -0.19 -9.99 -10.25
C PRO A 38 0.82 -9.86 -9.11
N LYS A 39 0.32 -9.90 -7.90
CA LYS A 39 1.09 -10.07 -6.66
C LYS A 39 0.44 -11.20 -5.86
N GLN A 40 1.21 -11.86 -5.03
CA GLN A 40 0.74 -12.97 -4.24
C GLN A 40 1.19 -12.83 -2.79
N LEU A 41 0.31 -13.16 -1.87
CA LEU A 41 0.59 -13.31 -0.45
C LEU A 41 0.10 -14.70 -0.01
N ILE A 42 1.02 -15.53 0.45
CA ILE A 42 0.72 -16.85 0.98
C ILE A 42 0.76 -16.77 2.50
N ILE A 43 -0.31 -17.19 3.14
CA ILE A 43 -0.41 -17.30 4.58
C ILE A 43 -0.34 -18.80 4.92
N THR A 44 0.48 -19.17 5.88
CA THR A 44 0.59 -20.53 6.41
C THR A 44 0.68 -20.49 7.92
N THR A 45 0.52 -21.64 8.56
CA THR A 45 0.68 -21.78 10.01
C THR A 45 1.97 -22.54 10.31
N ALA A 46 2.83 -21.97 11.14
CA ALA A 46 4.04 -22.63 11.63
C ALA A 46 3.73 -23.71 12.67
N LYS A 47 4.71 -24.56 12.98
CA LYS A 47 4.53 -25.66 13.96
C LYS A 47 4.18 -25.18 15.36
N ASP A 48 4.59 -23.99 15.73
CA ASP A 48 4.27 -23.32 17.00
C ASP A 48 2.88 -22.65 16.98
N GLY A 49 2.19 -22.74 15.84
CA GLY A 49 0.86 -22.20 15.62
C GLY A 49 0.84 -20.69 15.38
N TYR A 50 1.95 -20.07 14.99
CA TYR A 50 1.98 -18.68 14.54
C TYR A 50 1.76 -18.57 13.02
N PRO A 51 1.18 -17.45 12.53
CA PRO A 51 1.08 -17.24 11.10
C PRO A 51 2.45 -16.97 10.49
N VAL A 52 2.66 -17.49 9.29
CA VAL A 52 3.84 -17.22 8.46
C VAL A 52 3.35 -16.66 7.14
N ILE A 53 3.95 -15.59 6.69
CA ILE A 53 3.62 -14.92 5.44
C ILE A 53 4.77 -14.98 4.43
N LYS A 54 4.44 -15.16 3.16
CA LYS A 54 5.41 -15.12 2.05
C LYS A 54 4.80 -14.41 0.83
N PRO A 55 5.47 -13.36 0.32
CA PRO A 55 6.62 -12.67 0.87
C PRO A 55 6.25 -11.80 2.09
N SER A 56 7.23 -11.43 2.92
CA SER A 56 7.03 -10.46 4.02
C SER A 56 7.10 -9.01 3.55
N ILE A 57 7.68 -8.75 2.37
CA ILE A 57 7.74 -7.44 1.72
C ILE A 57 7.18 -7.59 0.31
N ILE A 58 6.22 -6.73 -0.03
CA ILE A 58 5.62 -6.65 -1.37
C ILE A 58 5.93 -5.28 -1.95
N GLU A 59 6.72 -5.28 -3.03
CA GLU A 59 7.09 -4.05 -3.74
C GLU A 59 6.02 -3.69 -4.76
N LEU A 60 5.66 -2.40 -4.79
CA LEU A 60 4.65 -1.79 -5.63
C LEU A 60 5.18 -0.44 -6.14
N ASP A 61 4.63 0.05 -7.25
CA ASP A 61 4.85 1.41 -7.75
C ASP A 61 3.54 2.19 -7.70
N ALA A 62 3.60 3.44 -7.27
CA ALA A 62 2.43 4.31 -7.25
C ALA A 62 1.89 4.51 -8.68
N GLY A 63 0.57 4.50 -8.80
CA GLY A 63 -0.12 4.65 -10.08
C GLY A 63 -0.25 3.37 -10.91
N ASN A 64 0.39 2.28 -10.56
CA ASN A 64 0.27 1.00 -11.27
C ASN A 64 -0.88 0.15 -10.73
N TYR A 65 -1.54 -0.60 -11.64
CA TYR A 65 -2.68 -1.43 -11.29
C TYR A 65 -2.22 -2.85 -10.89
N TYR A 66 -2.56 -3.26 -9.69
CA TYR A 66 -2.20 -4.57 -9.12
C TYR A 66 -3.41 -5.44 -8.80
N ARG A 67 -3.19 -6.74 -8.85
CA ARG A 67 -4.09 -7.77 -8.30
C ARG A 67 -3.31 -8.58 -7.28
N LEU A 68 -3.59 -8.38 -6.00
CA LEU A 68 -3.06 -9.18 -4.90
C LEU A 68 -3.95 -10.40 -4.70
N THR A 69 -3.39 -11.59 -4.87
CA THR A 69 -4.02 -12.85 -4.49
C THR A 69 -3.52 -13.25 -3.11
N VAL A 70 -4.43 -13.37 -2.17
CA VAL A 70 -4.17 -13.88 -0.82
C VAL A 70 -4.60 -15.34 -0.77
N ASN A 71 -3.64 -16.22 -0.48
CA ASN A 71 -3.89 -17.65 -0.34
C ASN A 71 -3.98 -18.00 1.14
N CYS A 72 -5.11 -18.53 1.53
CA CYS A 72 -5.41 -18.96 2.87
C CYS A 72 -4.98 -20.40 3.12
N PRO A 73 -4.42 -20.72 4.31
CA PRO A 73 -3.94 -22.05 4.63
C PRO A 73 -5.09 -23.02 4.95
N ASP A 74 -4.77 -24.30 4.97
CA ASP A 74 -5.59 -25.32 5.63
C ASP A 74 -5.45 -25.17 7.15
N VAL A 75 -6.43 -24.54 7.77
CA VAL A 75 -6.47 -24.32 9.24
C VAL A 75 -7.24 -25.44 9.90
N LYS A 76 -6.79 -26.70 9.73
CA LYS A 76 -7.43 -27.85 10.41
C LYS A 76 -7.28 -27.73 11.93
N GLY A 77 -8.38 -27.48 12.59
CA GLY A 77 -8.52 -27.60 14.04
C GLY A 77 -8.32 -26.34 14.88
N ASP A 78 -8.00 -25.21 14.31
CA ASP A 78 -7.99 -23.93 15.02
C ASP A 78 -9.13 -23.06 14.46
N LEU A 79 -10.17 -22.84 15.26
CA LEU A 79 -11.39 -22.13 14.89
C LEU A 79 -11.19 -20.61 14.70
N SER A 80 -10.01 -20.10 14.98
CA SER A 80 -9.67 -18.72 14.75
C SER A 80 -8.92 -18.60 13.42
N GLY A 81 -9.63 -18.20 12.37
CA GLY A 81 -9.04 -17.90 11.07
C GLY A 81 -7.97 -16.83 11.13
N TRP A 82 -7.07 -16.80 10.13
CA TRP A 82 -6.10 -15.72 10.00
C TRP A 82 -6.75 -14.52 9.32
N ARG A 83 -6.69 -13.37 9.98
CA ARG A 83 -7.14 -12.08 9.43
C ARG A 83 -5.97 -11.34 8.83
N LEU A 84 -6.09 -10.99 7.55
CA LEU A 84 -5.20 -10.03 6.88
C LEU A 84 -5.83 -8.63 6.95
N GLU A 85 -5.16 -7.70 7.60
CA GLU A 85 -5.57 -6.30 7.68
C GLU A 85 -4.50 -5.40 7.07
N MET A 86 -4.90 -4.55 6.11
CA MET A 86 -4.00 -3.64 5.39
C MET A 86 -4.60 -2.23 5.23
N PRO A 87 -5.17 -1.64 6.30
CA PRO A 87 -5.93 -0.40 6.20
C PRO A 87 -5.07 0.78 5.74
N ARG A 88 -3.79 0.80 6.11
CA ARG A 88 -2.89 1.90 5.73
C ARG A 88 -2.63 1.95 4.23
N LEU A 89 -2.45 0.80 3.57
CA LEU A 89 -2.32 0.75 2.12
C LEU A 89 -3.63 1.15 1.46
N LEU A 90 -4.76 0.58 1.89
CA LEU A 90 -6.07 0.78 1.27
C LEU A 90 -6.57 2.22 1.40
N ASN A 91 -6.23 2.92 2.50
CA ASN A 91 -6.51 4.35 2.66
C ASN A 91 -5.67 5.25 1.72
N ASN A 92 -4.63 4.69 1.10
CA ASN A 92 -3.74 5.38 0.14
C ASN A 92 -3.75 4.70 -1.23
N ALA A 93 -4.85 4.01 -1.57
CA ALA A 93 -5.03 3.30 -2.83
C ALA A 93 -6.47 3.42 -3.34
N HIS A 94 -6.64 3.32 -4.64
CA HIS A 94 -7.95 3.09 -5.24
C HIS A 94 -8.25 1.59 -5.25
N LEU A 95 -9.16 1.16 -4.40
CA LEU A 95 -9.71 -0.19 -4.45
C LEU A 95 -10.62 -0.32 -5.68
N ARG A 96 -10.36 -1.33 -6.52
CA ARG A 96 -11.08 -1.55 -7.78
C ARG A 96 -12.05 -2.72 -7.73
N LEU A 97 -11.58 -3.85 -7.21
CA LEU A 97 -12.34 -5.08 -7.17
C LEU A 97 -11.87 -5.94 -6.01
N VAL A 98 -12.82 -6.57 -5.35
CA VAL A 98 -12.57 -7.64 -4.40
C VAL A 98 -13.35 -8.87 -4.87
N SER A 99 -12.64 -9.98 -5.08
CA SER A 99 -13.26 -11.26 -5.46
C SER A 99 -12.89 -12.30 -4.42
N VAL A 100 -13.88 -13.04 -3.98
CA VAL A 100 -13.76 -13.99 -2.87
C VAL A 100 -14.39 -15.30 -3.31
N GLY A 101 -13.70 -16.43 -2.99
CA GLY A 101 -14.30 -17.74 -2.97
C GLY A 101 -14.93 -18.01 -1.59
N ASP A 102 -14.39 -18.98 -0.89
CA ASP A 102 -14.86 -19.35 0.46
C ASP A 102 -14.14 -18.54 1.56
N ILE A 103 -14.07 -17.22 1.40
CA ILE A 103 -13.34 -16.30 2.27
C ILE A 103 -14.24 -15.13 2.65
N GLU A 104 -14.24 -14.78 3.94
CA GLU A 104 -15.00 -13.66 4.47
C GLU A 104 -14.27 -12.32 4.26
N ILE A 105 -15.01 -11.30 3.88
CA ILE A 105 -14.55 -9.92 3.81
C ILE A 105 -15.24 -9.13 4.91
N HIS A 106 -14.43 -8.58 5.82
CA HIS A 106 -14.93 -7.74 6.90
C HIS A 106 -14.91 -6.27 6.48
N LEU A 107 -16.08 -5.65 6.52
CA LEU A 107 -16.27 -4.21 6.28
C LEU A 107 -16.51 -3.50 7.61
N GLN A 108 -15.87 -2.37 7.79
CA GLN A 108 -16.16 -1.46 8.90
C GLN A 108 -16.77 -0.17 8.33
N GLY A 109 -18.06 0.00 8.54
CA GLY A 109 -18.81 1.06 7.89
C GLY A 109 -18.87 0.84 6.37
N LEU A 110 -18.40 1.80 5.59
CA LEU A 110 -18.29 1.71 4.12
C LEU A 110 -16.87 1.31 3.66
N SER A 111 -15.97 0.98 4.59
CA SER A 111 -14.57 0.68 4.29
C SER A 111 -14.31 -0.82 4.35
N PHE A 112 -13.53 -1.32 3.37
CA PHE A 112 -12.96 -2.66 3.42
C PHE A 112 -11.97 -2.73 4.60
N ASN A 113 -12.14 -3.70 5.50
CA ASN A 113 -11.34 -3.80 6.72
C ASN A 113 -10.36 -4.97 6.71
N ALA A 114 -10.86 -6.19 6.46
CA ALA A 114 -10.04 -7.39 6.54
C ALA A 114 -10.50 -8.47 5.58
N ILE A 115 -9.57 -9.40 5.29
CA ILE A 115 -9.86 -10.71 4.72
C ILE A 115 -9.66 -11.71 5.84
N GLU A 116 -10.64 -12.53 6.14
CA GLU A 116 -10.52 -13.59 7.14
C GLU A 116 -10.50 -14.95 6.43
N CYS A 117 -9.49 -15.74 6.77
CA CYS A 117 -9.25 -17.06 6.22
C CYS A 117 -9.82 -18.12 7.16
N ASP A 118 -11.09 -18.46 7.02
CA ASP A 118 -11.74 -19.51 7.83
C ASP A 118 -11.59 -20.90 7.20
N GLU A 119 -11.37 -20.96 5.89
CA GLU A 119 -11.17 -22.17 5.12
C GLU A 119 -10.02 -22.04 4.12
N ILE A 120 -9.61 -23.15 3.53
CA ILE A 120 -8.65 -23.14 2.41
C ILE A 120 -9.28 -22.41 1.24
N GLY A 121 -8.59 -21.40 0.73
CA GLY A 121 -9.12 -20.67 -0.43
C GLY A 121 -8.20 -19.54 -0.85
N SER A 122 -8.73 -18.68 -1.72
CA SER A 122 -8.04 -17.47 -2.11
C SER A 122 -9.00 -16.31 -2.29
N ALA A 123 -8.56 -15.13 -1.87
CA ALA A 123 -9.20 -13.87 -2.20
C ALA A 123 -8.31 -13.05 -3.11
N THR A 124 -8.90 -12.24 -3.99
CA THR A 124 -8.16 -11.27 -4.77
C THR A 124 -8.63 -9.86 -4.47
N VAL A 125 -7.67 -8.97 -4.28
CA VAL A 125 -7.92 -7.54 -4.12
C VAL A 125 -7.18 -6.82 -5.24
N SER A 126 -7.92 -6.06 -6.04
CA SER A 126 -7.36 -5.30 -7.15
C SER A 126 -7.40 -3.82 -6.82
N PHE A 127 -6.24 -3.16 -6.87
CA PHE A 127 -6.07 -1.78 -6.44
C PHE A 127 -4.95 -1.06 -7.19
N VAL A 128 -4.97 0.27 -7.09
CA VAL A 128 -3.90 1.16 -7.54
C VAL A 128 -3.40 1.94 -6.32
N PRO A 129 -2.16 1.71 -5.83
CA PRO A 129 -1.58 2.56 -4.82
C PRO A 129 -1.36 3.96 -5.39
N ILE A 130 -1.72 5.00 -4.61
CA ILE A 130 -1.66 6.39 -5.07
C ILE A 130 -0.44 7.10 -4.50
N LYS A 131 -0.13 6.83 -3.25
CA LYS A 131 0.90 7.54 -2.51
C LYS A 131 2.11 6.65 -2.27
N PRO A 132 3.33 7.06 -2.67
CA PRO A 132 4.55 6.37 -2.27
C PRO A 132 4.71 6.31 -0.74
N GLY A 133 5.33 5.23 -0.26
CA GLY A 133 5.55 5.04 1.17
C GLY A 133 5.64 3.58 1.59
N THR A 134 5.88 3.39 2.87
CA THR A 134 5.92 2.06 3.50
C THR A 134 4.66 1.84 4.30
N TYR A 135 3.92 0.78 3.98
CA TYR A 135 2.64 0.46 4.57
C TYR A 135 2.68 -0.93 5.18
N GLU A 136 2.63 -0.98 6.50
CA GLU A 136 2.55 -2.26 7.20
C GLU A 136 1.18 -2.92 7.01
N PHE A 137 1.19 -4.24 6.89
CA PHE A 137 0.00 -5.08 6.99
C PHE A 137 0.18 -6.11 8.12
N TYR A 138 -0.93 -6.55 8.63
CA TYR A 138 -1.01 -7.43 9.78
C TYR A 138 -1.70 -8.73 9.37
N VAL A 139 -1.16 -9.85 9.82
CA VAL A 139 -1.85 -11.14 9.77
C VAL A 139 -1.89 -11.72 11.17
N GLY A 140 -3.08 -11.99 11.69
CA GLY A 140 -3.25 -12.51 13.04
C GLY A 140 -4.66 -13.02 13.30
N ASN A 141 -4.86 -13.66 14.42
CA ASN A 141 -6.14 -14.23 14.83
C ASN A 141 -6.98 -13.32 15.75
N VAL A 142 -6.52 -12.09 15.98
CA VAL A 142 -7.24 -11.06 16.73
C VAL A 142 -7.28 -9.80 15.89
N PRO A 143 -8.45 -9.14 15.75
CA PRO A 143 -8.54 -7.89 15.00
C PRO A 143 -7.59 -6.81 15.56
N LEU A 144 -7.02 -5.99 14.68
CA LEU A 144 -6.34 -4.78 15.09
C LEU A 144 -7.33 -3.85 15.79
N ALA A 145 -6.96 -3.35 16.97
CA ALA A 145 -7.76 -2.35 17.63
C ALA A 145 -7.82 -1.07 16.78
N VAL A 146 -9.03 -0.63 16.46
CA VAL A 146 -9.25 0.60 15.69
C VAL A 146 -8.59 1.78 16.39
N GLY A 147 -7.77 2.53 15.65
CA GLY A 147 -7.10 3.75 16.14
C GLY A 147 -5.73 3.54 16.79
N ARG A 148 -5.20 2.32 16.86
CA ARG A 148 -3.81 2.12 17.31
C ARG A 148 -2.84 2.18 16.15
N PRO A 149 -1.73 2.93 16.28
CA PRO A 149 -0.63 2.84 15.33
C PRO A 149 -0.04 1.42 15.37
N MET A 150 0.17 0.81 14.22
CA MET A 150 0.95 -0.42 14.12
C MET A 150 2.38 -0.14 14.60
N GLY A 151 2.94 -1.01 15.44
CA GLY A 151 4.32 -0.87 15.93
C GLY A 151 4.47 -0.19 17.29
N GLU A 152 3.43 0.37 17.91
CA GLU A 152 3.51 0.75 19.31
C GLU A 152 3.32 -0.46 20.22
N SER A 153 4.25 -0.63 21.16
CA SER A 153 4.22 -1.61 22.25
C SER A 153 3.06 -1.30 23.21
N GLY A 154 1.83 -1.54 22.76
CA GLY A 154 0.66 -1.52 23.62
C GLY A 154 0.59 -2.80 24.46
N PRO A 155 -0.35 -2.92 25.42
CA PRO A 155 -0.56 -4.16 26.12
C PRO A 155 -0.70 -5.27 25.09
N GLN A 156 0.16 -6.29 25.20
CA GLN A 156 0.37 -7.34 24.23
C GLN A 156 -0.98 -7.85 23.72
N MET A 157 -1.20 -7.77 22.41
CA MET A 157 -2.31 -8.48 21.79
C MET A 157 -2.10 -9.94 22.18
N LYS A 158 -3.02 -10.51 22.94
CA LYS A 158 -2.94 -11.89 23.42
C LYS A 158 -3.06 -12.93 22.29
N GLY A 159 -3.00 -12.45 21.03
CA GLY A 159 -3.14 -13.27 19.84
C GLY A 159 -1.82 -13.55 19.14
N LYS A 160 -1.83 -14.56 18.31
CA LYS A 160 -0.72 -14.90 17.42
C LYS A 160 -0.79 -14.01 16.18
N SER A 161 0.32 -13.39 15.83
CA SER A 161 0.37 -12.47 14.69
C SER A 161 1.75 -12.33 14.06
N VAL A 162 1.76 -11.85 12.82
CA VAL A 162 2.96 -11.45 12.08
C VAL A 162 2.70 -10.15 11.31
N LEU A 163 3.72 -9.35 11.12
CA LEU A 163 3.70 -8.15 10.30
C LEU A 163 4.41 -8.37 8.98
N GLY A 164 3.89 -7.75 7.94
CA GLY A 164 4.55 -7.61 6.65
C GLY A 164 4.46 -6.18 6.15
N THR A 165 5.04 -5.90 4.98
CA THR A 165 5.19 -4.55 4.47
C THR A 165 4.88 -4.48 2.99
N PHE A 166 4.08 -3.47 2.58
CA PHE A 166 4.02 -3.00 1.21
C PHE A 166 4.97 -1.81 1.06
N GLN A 167 5.93 -1.93 0.16
CA GLN A 167 6.83 -0.85 -0.22
C GLN A 167 6.31 -0.25 -1.52
N VAL A 168 5.78 0.97 -1.47
CA VAL A 168 5.28 1.70 -2.64
C VAL A 168 6.30 2.75 -3.04
N ASN A 169 6.83 2.64 -4.25
CA ASN A 169 7.82 3.54 -4.85
C ASN A 169 7.14 4.63 -5.70
#